data_e08552fc172138212e6ce8e695830b32
#
_entry.id   e08552fc172138212e6ce8e695830b32
#
_cell.length_a   1.000
_cell.length_b   1.000
_cell.length_c   1.000
_cell.angle_alpha   90.00
_cell.angle_beta   90.00
_cell.angle_gamma   90.00
#
_symmetry.space_group_name_H-M   'P 1'
#
loop_
_entity.id
_entity.type
_entity.pdbx_description
1 polymer ?
#
loop_
_entity_poly.entity_id
_entity_poly.type
_entity_poly.pdbx_seq_one_letter_code
_entity_poly.pdbx_strand_id
1 'polypeptide(L)'
;MRTRFIACAALLASAALPAAASAAGPAAPLVIGEPGIAVAGGAHVVTIAGTNASSTRVRLVRDRDGTTIRQRVLSGELGVPGVTFSGAAEGTWANGRRLVLSSSVYDDQSRTRFVVIDTHTLRPLRTIDLRGTFAFDALSPDGRRLYLLQFPQGVDGGIHYVVRSLNMRTGRLEPGAIVDRTEPDEQMNGIPMYRAWSPDRTWAYTLYNGGASHAFIHALNTRTRSARCIDLPWKGGGQSILEHAQLTVKPGALTLVGPDGRPLASVDPKTFAVTLA
;
A
#
# COMPACT_ATOMS: atom_id res chain seq x y z
N MET A 1 -43.14 31.19 -58.48
CA MET A 1 -42.93 29.99 -57.69
C MET A 1 -41.58 30.08 -57.02
N ARG A 2 -41.54 30.31 -55.68
CA ARG A 2 -40.29 30.40 -54.88
C ARG A 2 -40.31 29.27 -53.92
N THR A 3 -39.49 28.24 -54.14
CA THR A 3 -39.33 27.06 -53.28
C THR A 3 -38.37 27.40 -52.13
N ARG A 4 -38.87 27.32 -50.89
CA ARG A 4 -38.06 27.51 -49.69
C ARG A 4 -37.56 26.15 -49.22
N PHE A 5 -36.24 25.98 -49.18
CA PHE A 5 -35.60 24.83 -48.55
C PHE A 5 -35.48 25.10 -47.02
N ILE A 6 -36.07 24.25 -46.22
CA ILE A 6 -35.91 24.23 -44.79
C ILE A 6 -34.77 23.27 -44.46
N ALA A 7 -33.68 23.79 -43.94
CA ALA A 7 -32.56 22.95 -43.44
C ALA A 7 -32.84 22.57 -42.01
N CYS A 8 -33.08 21.26 -41.75
CA CYS A 8 -33.10 20.72 -40.42
C CYS A 8 -31.66 20.49 -39.93
N ALA A 9 -31.26 21.31 -38.95
CA ALA A 9 -30.02 21.05 -38.20
C ALA A 9 -30.29 20.03 -37.09
N ALA A 10 -29.72 18.84 -37.22
CA ALA A 10 -29.73 17.82 -36.18
C ALA A 10 -28.66 18.14 -35.13
N LEU A 11 -29.09 18.55 -33.93
CA LEU A 11 -28.22 18.66 -32.75
C LEU A 11 -27.91 17.27 -32.23
N LEU A 12 -26.68 16.83 -32.41
CA LEU A 12 -26.11 15.65 -31.75
C LEU A 12 -25.77 16.04 -30.30
N ALA A 13 -26.62 15.69 -29.36
CA ALA A 13 -26.33 15.77 -27.94
C ALA A 13 -25.35 14.65 -27.57
N SER A 14 -24.09 14.98 -27.42
CA SER A 14 -23.08 14.06 -26.84
C SER A 14 -23.40 13.86 -25.36
N ALA A 15 -24.01 12.74 -25.02
CA ALA A 15 -24.13 12.30 -23.63
C ALA A 15 -22.74 11.89 -23.13
N ALA A 16 -22.10 12.76 -22.37
CA ALA A 16 -20.94 12.39 -21.57
C ALA A 16 -21.40 11.40 -20.50
N LEU A 17 -21.05 10.12 -20.69
CA LEU A 17 -21.18 9.12 -19.65
C LEU A 17 -20.31 9.57 -18.48
N PRO A 18 -20.84 9.64 -17.25
CA PRO A 18 -20.01 9.87 -16.09
C PRO A 18 -19.01 8.71 -16.01
N ALA A 19 -17.72 9.01 -16.01
CA ALA A 19 -16.70 8.05 -15.66
C ALA A 19 -17.06 7.55 -14.26
N ALA A 20 -17.41 6.27 -14.15
CA ALA A 20 -17.58 5.62 -12.87
C ALA A 20 -16.23 5.79 -12.15
N ALA A 21 -16.21 6.65 -11.15
CA ALA A 21 -15.12 6.70 -10.19
C ALA A 21 -15.09 5.30 -9.56
N SER A 22 -14.11 4.49 -9.95
CA SER A 22 -13.82 3.25 -9.27
C SER A 22 -13.64 3.61 -7.81
N ALA A 23 -14.56 3.19 -6.96
CA ALA A 23 -14.40 3.34 -5.53
C ALA A 23 -13.09 2.61 -5.18
N ALA A 24 -12.03 3.38 -4.94
CA ALA A 24 -10.77 2.81 -4.52
C ALA A 24 -11.02 2.11 -3.19
N GLY A 25 -10.88 0.79 -3.17
CA GLY A 25 -11.03 0.01 -1.95
C GLY A 25 -9.92 0.36 -0.94
N PRO A 26 -10.00 -0.14 0.29
CA PRO A 26 -9.09 0.23 1.38
C PRO A 26 -7.67 -0.30 1.22
N ALA A 27 -7.41 -1.20 0.30
CA ALA A 27 -6.08 -1.74 0.03
C ALA A 27 -5.36 -0.93 -1.05
N ALA A 28 -4.12 -0.55 -0.78
CA ALA A 28 -3.28 0.10 -1.79
C ALA A 28 -3.06 -0.83 -2.99
N PRO A 29 -3.08 -0.30 -4.24
CA PRO A 29 -2.89 -1.10 -5.43
C PRO A 29 -1.46 -1.65 -5.51
N LEU A 30 -1.29 -2.74 -6.27
CA LEU A 30 0.04 -3.22 -6.63
C LEU A 30 0.73 -2.22 -7.55
N VAL A 31 2.04 -2.05 -7.39
CA VAL A 31 2.85 -1.29 -8.32
C VAL A 31 3.26 -2.21 -9.47
N ILE A 32 2.76 -1.91 -10.64
CA ILE A 32 3.04 -2.61 -11.90
C ILE A 32 3.63 -1.60 -12.88
N GLY A 33 4.70 -1.98 -13.55
CA GLY A 33 5.43 -1.06 -14.42
C GLY A 33 6.50 -0.26 -13.69
N GLU A 34 7.00 0.77 -14.35
CA GLU A 34 7.98 1.70 -13.79
C GLU A 34 7.31 2.65 -12.77
N PRO A 35 8.01 3.11 -11.73
CA PRO A 35 9.45 2.93 -11.51
C PRO A 35 9.83 1.62 -10.80
N GLY A 36 8.88 0.72 -10.46
CA GLY A 36 9.17 -0.51 -9.73
C GLY A 36 9.68 -0.24 -8.31
N ILE A 37 10.57 -1.11 -7.81
CA ILE A 37 11.14 -1.00 -6.45
C ILE A 37 12.66 -1.18 -6.44
N ALA A 38 13.36 -0.28 -5.77
CA ALA A 38 14.81 -0.34 -5.64
C ALA A 38 15.26 -1.59 -4.87
N VAL A 39 16.36 -2.20 -5.36
CA VAL A 39 16.99 -3.38 -4.78
C VAL A 39 18.50 -3.19 -4.66
N ALA A 40 19.22 -4.19 -4.17
CA ALA A 40 20.67 -4.12 -4.06
C ALA A 40 21.36 -4.01 -5.43
N GLY A 41 22.49 -3.31 -5.47
CA GLY A 41 23.38 -3.26 -6.63
C GLY A 41 23.08 -2.16 -7.65
N GLY A 42 22.39 -1.09 -7.28
CA GLY A 42 22.06 0.02 -8.19
C GLY A 42 21.10 -0.43 -9.30
N ALA A 43 20.07 -1.12 -8.88
CA ALA A 43 19.03 -1.67 -9.76
C ALA A 43 17.67 -1.62 -9.09
N HIS A 44 16.61 -1.75 -9.89
CA HIS A 44 15.24 -1.88 -9.41
C HIS A 44 14.54 -3.06 -10.09
N VAL A 45 13.53 -3.58 -9.39
CA VAL A 45 12.67 -4.65 -9.92
C VAL A 45 11.37 -4.05 -10.41
N VAL A 46 11.02 -4.41 -11.64
CA VAL A 46 9.76 -4.04 -12.29
C VAL A 46 8.95 -5.30 -12.53
N THR A 47 7.65 -5.24 -12.23
CA THR A 47 6.70 -6.28 -12.58
C THR A 47 5.83 -5.80 -13.75
N ILE A 48 5.57 -6.66 -14.71
CA ILE A 48 4.74 -6.38 -15.88
C ILE A 48 3.72 -7.51 -16.00
N ALA A 49 2.43 -7.17 -16.04
CA ALA A 49 1.38 -8.15 -16.24
C ALA A 49 1.58 -8.89 -17.58
N GLY A 50 1.37 -10.18 -17.58
CA GLY A 50 1.35 -10.98 -18.79
C GLY A 50 0.09 -10.72 -19.61
N THR A 51 0.13 -11.04 -20.90
CA THR A 51 -0.98 -10.80 -21.85
C THR A 51 -2.27 -11.55 -21.52
N ASN A 52 -2.21 -12.54 -20.63
CA ASN A 52 -3.34 -13.42 -20.30
C ASN A 52 -3.66 -13.46 -18.80
N ALA A 53 -3.23 -12.47 -18.02
CA ALA A 53 -3.43 -12.35 -16.56
C ALA A 53 -2.98 -13.58 -15.73
N SER A 54 -2.40 -14.62 -16.37
CA SER A 54 -1.97 -15.86 -15.72
C SER A 54 -0.47 -15.87 -15.39
N SER A 55 0.23 -14.82 -15.73
CA SER A 55 1.68 -14.71 -15.52
C SER A 55 2.12 -13.27 -15.30
N THR A 56 3.27 -13.13 -14.67
CA THR A 56 3.94 -11.84 -14.47
C THR A 56 5.36 -11.93 -15.00
N ARG A 57 5.75 -10.99 -15.84
CA ARG A 57 7.14 -10.80 -16.21
C ARG A 57 7.81 -9.90 -15.17
N VAL A 58 8.84 -10.41 -14.53
CA VAL A 58 9.68 -9.68 -13.58
C VAL A 58 10.99 -9.33 -14.27
N ARG A 59 11.37 -8.05 -14.20
CA ARG A 59 12.62 -7.53 -14.77
C ARG A 59 13.48 -6.94 -13.68
N LEU A 60 14.77 -7.22 -13.71
CA LEU A 60 15.79 -6.49 -12.97
C LEU A 60 16.42 -5.48 -13.92
N VAL A 61 16.26 -4.21 -13.61
CA VAL A 61 16.66 -3.08 -14.45
C VAL A 61 17.77 -2.28 -13.75
N ARG A 62 18.80 -1.92 -14.47
CA ARG A 62 19.92 -1.14 -13.94
C ARG A 62 19.54 0.33 -13.89
N ASP A 63 19.75 0.99 -12.74
CA ASP A 63 19.30 2.36 -12.50
C ASP A 63 19.98 3.39 -13.41
N ARG A 64 21.27 3.20 -13.70
CA ARG A 64 22.07 4.20 -14.43
C ARG A 64 21.69 4.36 -15.92
N ASP A 65 21.13 3.35 -16.54
CA ASP A 65 20.92 3.30 -18.00
C ASP A 65 19.61 2.61 -18.43
N GLY A 66 18.80 2.14 -17.50
CA GLY A 66 17.54 1.46 -17.80
C GLY A 66 17.71 0.08 -18.47
N THR A 67 18.93 -0.46 -18.54
CA THR A 67 19.19 -1.75 -19.18
C THR A 67 18.60 -2.89 -18.36
N THR A 68 17.83 -3.76 -19.00
CA THR A 68 17.38 -5.01 -18.37
C THR A 68 18.55 -5.96 -18.16
N ILE A 69 18.94 -6.14 -16.89
CA ILE A 69 20.00 -7.08 -16.48
C ILE A 69 19.53 -8.51 -16.57
N ARG A 70 18.28 -8.75 -16.18
CA ARG A 70 17.64 -10.08 -16.12
C ARG A 70 16.14 -9.97 -16.24
N GLN A 71 15.52 -11.02 -16.78
CA GLN A 71 14.07 -11.16 -16.73
C GLN A 71 13.67 -12.60 -16.44
N ARG A 72 12.48 -12.75 -15.86
CA ARG A 72 11.85 -14.05 -15.58
C ARG A 72 10.33 -13.90 -15.68
N VAL A 73 9.68 -14.96 -16.15
CA VAL A 73 8.22 -15.09 -16.07
C VAL A 73 7.88 -15.93 -14.86
N LEU A 74 6.98 -15.44 -14.03
CA LEU A 74 6.38 -16.12 -12.88
C LEU A 74 4.94 -16.48 -13.20
N SER A 75 4.45 -17.57 -12.65
CA SER A 75 3.04 -17.95 -12.73
C SER A 75 2.19 -17.11 -11.79
N GLY A 76 1.04 -16.68 -12.26
CA GLY A 76 0.09 -15.83 -11.55
C GLY A 76 0.30 -14.33 -11.82
N GLU A 77 -0.73 -13.56 -11.54
CA GLU A 77 -0.69 -12.12 -11.58
C GLU A 77 -0.12 -11.57 -10.29
N LEU A 78 1.09 -11.06 -10.36
CA LEU A 78 1.87 -10.60 -9.22
C LEU A 78 2.38 -9.17 -9.47
N GLY A 79 2.41 -8.36 -8.42
CA GLY A 79 3.00 -7.03 -8.46
C GLY A 79 3.87 -6.76 -7.24
N VAL A 80 4.62 -5.67 -7.29
CA VAL A 80 5.28 -5.12 -6.10
C VAL A 80 4.19 -4.57 -5.18
N PRO A 81 4.19 -4.91 -3.88
CA PRO A 81 3.16 -4.42 -2.97
C PRO A 81 3.18 -2.89 -2.85
N GLY A 82 2.06 -2.24 -3.14
CA GLY A 82 1.81 -0.87 -2.73
C GLY A 82 1.38 -0.84 -1.26
N VAL A 83 1.80 0.19 -0.55
CA VAL A 83 1.45 0.39 0.86
C VAL A 83 0.66 1.67 1.11
N THR A 84 0.60 2.56 0.10
CA THR A 84 -0.19 3.78 0.14
C THR A 84 -0.78 4.09 -1.22
N PHE A 85 -1.85 4.86 -1.25
CA PHE A 85 -2.43 5.36 -2.50
C PHE A 85 -1.57 6.44 -3.18
N SER A 86 -0.62 7.03 -2.48
CA SER A 86 0.41 7.91 -3.08
C SER A 86 1.46 7.15 -3.89
N GLY A 87 1.36 5.81 -3.98
CA GLY A 87 2.23 4.98 -4.81
C GLY A 87 3.50 4.49 -4.11
N ALA A 88 3.60 4.63 -2.78
CA ALA A 88 4.71 4.03 -2.06
C ALA A 88 4.68 2.51 -2.17
N ALA A 89 5.80 1.92 -2.59
CA ALA A 89 5.99 0.48 -2.75
C ALA A 89 6.99 -0.05 -1.72
N GLU A 90 6.69 -1.22 -1.17
CA GLU A 90 7.55 -1.89 -0.20
C GLU A 90 7.67 -3.39 -0.50
N GLY A 91 8.38 -4.12 0.35
CA GLY A 91 8.53 -5.58 0.25
C GLY A 91 9.96 -6.06 0.14
N THR A 92 10.96 -5.15 0.07
CA THR A 92 12.37 -5.54 0.06
C THR A 92 12.91 -5.78 1.48
N TRP A 93 13.77 -6.80 1.63
CA TRP A 93 14.61 -6.95 2.83
C TRP A 93 15.61 -5.82 2.94
N ALA A 94 16.08 -5.53 4.15
CA ALA A 94 17.02 -4.44 4.41
C ALA A 94 18.30 -4.50 3.56
N ASN A 95 18.73 -5.70 3.15
CA ASN A 95 19.89 -5.89 2.29
C ASN A 95 19.57 -5.83 0.78
N GLY A 96 18.30 -5.57 0.41
CA GLY A 96 17.83 -5.48 -0.98
C GLY A 96 17.93 -6.79 -1.79
N ARG A 97 18.28 -7.95 -1.16
CA ARG A 97 18.49 -9.21 -1.87
C ARG A 97 17.26 -10.09 -2.01
N ARG A 98 16.18 -9.74 -1.33
CA ARG A 98 14.90 -10.44 -1.43
C ARG A 98 13.79 -9.42 -1.57
N LEU A 99 12.75 -9.82 -2.28
CA LEU A 99 11.55 -9.03 -2.50
C LEU A 99 10.34 -9.93 -2.35
N VAL A 100 9.31 -9.45 -1.66
CA VAL A 100 7.97 -10.03 -1.66
C VAL A 100 7.21 -9.45 -2.84
N LEU A 101 6.63 -10.30 -3.67
CA LEU A 101 5.59 -9.95 -4.62
C LEU A 101 4.25 -10.44 -4.09
N SER A 102 3.16 -9.77 -4.43
CA SER A 102 1.80 -10.11 -4.00
C SER A 102 0.87 -10.25 -5.19
N SER A 103 -0.13 -11.14 -5.09
CA SER A 103 -1.31 -11.07 -5.95
C SER A 103 -2.20 -9.88 -5.55
N SER A 104 -3.00 -9.40 -6.50
CA SER A 104 -4.01 -8.39 -6.22
C SER A 104 -5.09 -8.93 -5.28
N VAL A 105 -5.55 -8.10 -4.36
CA VAL A 105 -6.68 -8.42 -3.46
C VAL A 105 -8.03 -8.22 -4.14
N TYR A 106 -8.02 -7.59 -5.33
CA TYR A 106 -9.23 -7.29 -6.10
C TYR A 106 -9.58 -8.38 -7.11
N ASP A 107 -8.62 -9.29 -7.45
CA ASP A 107 -8.82 -10.32 -8.47
C ASP A 107 -9.45 -11.60 -7.90
N ASP A 108 -8.88 -12.12 -6.81
CA ASP A 108 -9.40 -13.29 -6.10
C ASP A 108 -9.42 -13.03 -4.60
N GLN A 109 -10.59 -12.72 -4.07
CA GLN A 109 -10.77 -12.42 -2.66
C GLN A 109 -10.81 -13.69 -1.77
N SER A 110 -10.86 -14.87 -2.37
CA SER A 110 -10.84 -16.14 -1.64
C SER A 110 -9.42 -16.55 -1.22
N ARG A 111 -8.40 -16.05 -1.92
CA ARG A 111 -6.99 -16.40 -1.69
C ARG A 111 -6.06 -15.24 -2.04
N THR A 112 -5.03 -15.10 -1.23
CA THR A 112 -3.94 -14.16 -1.51
C THR A 112 -2.63 -14.90 -1.58
N ARG A 113 -1.86 -14.64 -2.62
CA ARG A 113 -0.54 -15.24 -2.85
C ARG A 113 0.56 -14.22 -2.63
N PHE A 114 1.58 -14.63 -1.87
CA PHE A 114 2.84 -13.91 -1.75
C PHE A 114 3.98 -14.78 -2.27
N VAL A 115 4.85 -14.20 -3.09
CA VAL A 115 6.02 -14.87 -3.64
C VAL A 115 7.28 -14.12 -3.23
N VAL A 116 8.14 -14.78 -2.47
CA VAL A 116 9.48 -14.24 -2.17
C VAL A 116 10.41 -14.61 -3.30
N ILE A 117 11.05 -13.62 -3.89
CA ILE A 117 12.06 -13.83 -4.93
C ILE A 117 13.44 -13.39 -4.44
N ASP A 118 14.47 -14.01 -4.99
CA ASP A 118 15.84 -13.48 -4.95
C ASP A 118 15.96 -12.37 -6.01
N THR A 119 16.35 -11.18 -5.63
CA THR A 119 16.35 -10.00 -6.51
C THR A 119 17.43 -10.04 -7.58
N HIS A 120 18.52 -10.78 -7.37
CA HIS A 120 19.61 -10.92 -8.35
C HIS A 120 19.28 -11.97 -9.43
N THR A 121 18.74 -13.10 -9.02
CA THR A 121 18.43 -14.22 -9.94
C THR A 121 16.99 -14.23 -10.43
N LEU A 122 16.12 -13.45 -9.79
CA LEU A 122 14.66 -13.41 -9.96
C LEU A 122 13.98 -14.78 -9.74
N ARG A 123 14.66 -15.71 -9.08
CA ARG A 123 14.11 -17.04 -8.77
C ARG A 123 13.17 -16.95 -7.58
N PRO A 124 12.00 -17.59 -7.65
CA PRO A 124 11.17 -17.81 -6.46
C PRO A 124 11.96 -18.60 -5.42
N LEU A 125 11.99 -18.07 -4.21
CA LEU A 125 12.56 -18.73 -3.03
C LEU A 125 11.46 -19.40 -2.20
N ARG A 126 10.27 -18.79 -2.21
CA ARG A 126 9.12 -19.27 -1.45
C ARG A 126 7.84 -18.74 -2.03
N THR A 127 6.79 -19.56 -2.04
CA THR A 127 5.41 -19.17 -2.29
C THR A 127 4.59 -19.41 -1.02
N ILE A 128 3.73 -18.47 -0.68
CA ILE A 128 2.83 -18.50 0.48
C ILE A 128 1.44 -18.21 -0.05
N ASP A 129 0.54 -19.18 0.09
CA ASP A 129 -0.88 -19.03 -0.26
C ASP A 129 -1.69 -18.96 1.02
N LEU A 130 -2.44 -17.87 1.20
CA LEU A 130 -3.35 -17.66 2.32
C LEU A 130 -4.79 -17.74 1.84
N ARG A 131 -5.66 -18.35 2.64
CA ARG A 131 -7.11 -18.27 2.42
C ARG A 131 -7.62 -16.93 2.91
N GLY A 132 -8.41 -16.25 2.08
CA GLY A 132 -8.96 -14.94 2.34
C GLY A 132 -8.15 -13.80 1.72
N THR A 133 -8.58 -12.59 1.99
CA THR A 133 -8.10 -11.37 1.39
C THR A 133 -7.09 -10.69 2.29
N PHE A 134 -5.86 -10.58 1.82
CA PHE A 134 -4.75 -9.96 2.55
C PHE A 134 -3.99 -8.98 1.66
N ALA A 135 -3.77 -7.76 2.12
CA ALA A 135 -2.81 -6.85 1.52
C ALA A 135 -1.50 -6.84 2.32
N PHE A 136 -0.40 -6.56 1.64
CA PHE A 136 0.88 -6.30 2.30
C PHE A 136 0.79 -5.00 3.12
N ASP A 137 1.35 -5.01 4.32
CA ASP A 137 1.50 -3.81 5.14
C ASP A 137 2.97 -3.48 5.40
N ALA A 138 3.73 -4.39 6.01
CA ALA A 138 5.12 -4.15 6.34
C ALA A 138 5.94 -5.44 6.40
N LEU A 139 7.26 -5.29 6.34
CA LEU A 139 8.22 -6.37 6.60
C LEU A 139 9.08 -5.99 7.80
N SER A 140 9.25 -6.92 8.76
CA SER A 140 10.18 -6.67 9.88
C SER A 140 11.62 -6.49 9.37
N PRO A 141 12.46 -5.68 10.05
CA PRO A 141 13.83 -5.42 9.60
C PRO A 141 14.68 -6.68 9.41
N ASP A 142 14.44 -7.72 10.20
CA ASP A 142 15.11 -9.02 10.09
C ASP A 142 14.49 -9.94 9.04
N GLY A 143 13.38 -9.51 8.40
CA GLY A 143 12.64 -10.26 7.39
C GLY A 143 11.98 -11.54 7.89
N ARG A 144 11.83 -11.70 9.21
CA ARG A 144 11.22 -12.90 9.81
C ARG A 144 9.71 -12.83 9.88
N ARG A 145 9.12 -11.63 9.84
CA ARG A 145 7.67 -11.39 9.86
C ARG A 145 7.24 -10.53 8.72
N LEU A 146 6.16 -10.94 8.10
CA LEU A 146 5.40 -10.17 7.14
C LEU A 146 4.12 -9.70 7.84
N TYR A 147 3.87 -8.39 7.85
CA TYR A 147 2.67 -7.79 8.36
C TYR A 147 1.68 -7.59 7.23
N LEU A 148 0.41 -7.87 7.50
CA LEU A 148 -0.65 -7.94 6.50
C LEU A 148 -1.91 -7.24 7.03
N LEU A 149 -2.60 -6.55 6.16
CA LEU A 149 -3.98 -6.12 6.37
C LEU A 149 -4.89 -7.29 5.95
N GLN A 150 -5.64 -7.86 6.87
CA GLN A 150 -6.67 -8.86 6.58
C GLN A 150 -8.02 -8.18 6.45
N PHE A 151 -8.73 -8.44 5.37
CA PHE A 151 -10.10 -8.01 5.12
C PHE A 151 -11.05 -9.18 5.38
N PRO A 152 -11.68 -9.28 6.56
CA PRO A 152 -12.45 -10.48 6.95
C PRO A 152 -13.65 -10.76 6.03
N GLN A 153 -14.22 -9.70 5.44
CA GLN A 153 -15.38 -9.76 4.54
C GLN A 153 -15.02 -9.50 3.08
N GLY A 154 -13.73 -9.54 2.75
CA GLY A 154 -13.21 -9.06 1.46
C GLY A 154 -13.20 -7.53 1.38
N VAL A 155 -12.58 -6.99 0.33
CA VAL A 155 -12.49 -5.53 0.14
C VAL A 155 -13.83 -4.90 -0.22
N ASP A 156 -14.76 -5.65 -0.76
CA ASP A 156 -16.12 -5.19 -1.11
C ASP A 156 -17.09 -5.23 0.08
N GLY A 157 -16.74 -5.96 1.15
CA GLY A 157 -17.55 -6.12 2.37
C GLY A 157 -17.44 -4.96 3.36
N GLY A 158 -16.76 -3.88 2.99
CA GLY A 158 -16.57 -2.71 3.81
C GLY A 158 -15.09 -2.35 3.98
N ILE A 159 -14.86 -1.23 4.64
CA ILE A 159 -13.52 -0.64 4.83
C ILE A 159 -12.79 -1.14 6.07
N HIS A 160 -13.38 -2.12 6.79
CA HIS A 160 -12.79 -2.62 8.04
C HIS A 160 -11.77 -3.73 7.77
N TYR A 161 -10.63 -3.62 8.41
CA TYR A 161 -9.55 -4.60 8.32
C TYR A 161 -8.82 -4.71 9.66
N VAL A 162 -8.06 -5.77 9.80
CA VAL A 162 -7.22 -6.02 10.98
C VAL A 162 -5.78 -6.28 10.55
N VAL A 163 -4.83 -5.84 11.35
CA VAL A 163 -3.41 -6.13 11.11
C VAL A 163 -3.09 -7.53 11.64
N ARG A 164 -2.45 -8.34 10.82
CA ARG A 164 -1.97 -9.67 11.15
C ARG A 164 -0.47 -9.77 10.92
N SER A 165 0.18 -10.69 11.59
CA SER A 165 1.55 -11.07 11.26
C SER A 165 1.63 -12.51 10.77
N LEU A 166 2.52 -12.71 9.81
CA LEU A 166 2.86 -14.01 9.25
C LEU A 166 4.32 -14.32 9.52
N ASN A 167 4.57 -15.49 10.07
CA ASN A 167 5.93 -15.97 10.30
C ASN A 167 6.54 -16.44 8.98
N MET A 168 7.57 -15.74 8.51
CA MET A 168 8.21 -16.01 7.22
C MET A 168 8.96 -17.34 7.17
N ARG A 169 9.34 -17.92 8.31
CA ARG A 169 9.96 -19.24 8.37
C ARG A 169 8.95 -20.37 8.19
N THR A 170 7.78 -20.26 8.80
CA THR A 170 6.74 -21.31 8.75
C THR A 170 5.74 -21.08 7.60
N GLY A 171 5.55 -19.82 7.16
CA GLY A 171 4.51 -19.43 6.21
C GLY A 171 3.11 -19.42 6.81
N ARG A 172 2.99 -19.36 8.14
CA ARG A 172 1.71 -19.37 8.83
C ARG A 172 1.45 -18.04 9.52
N LEU A 173 0.19 -17.64 9.53
CA LEU A 173 -0.26 -16.51 10.35
C LEU A 173 0.01 -16.81 11.83
N GLU A 174 0.54 -15.83 12.54
CA GLU A 174 0.67 -15.88 13.99
C GLU A 174 -0.69 -15.59 14.64
N PRO A 175 -0.98 -16.13 15.83
CA PRO A 175 -2.27 -15.95 16.50
C PRO A 175 -2.57 -14.48 16.82
N GLY A 176 -3.86 -14.14 16.77
CA GLY A 176 -4.40 -12.83 17.14
C GLY A 176 -4.18 -11.73 16.10
N ALA A 177 -5.04 -10.73 16.14
CA ALA A 177 -4.85 -9.45 15.47
C ALA A 177 -3.84 -8.59 16.24
N ILE A 178 -3.22 -7.64 15.55
CA ILE A 178 -2.39 -6.62 16.16
C ILE A 178 -3.24 -5.36 16.22
N VAL A 179 -3.64 -5.01 17.44
CA VAL A 179 -4.52 -3.86 17.73
C VAL A 179 -3.83 -2.91 18.69
N ASP A 180 -4.29 -1.70 18.77
CA ASP A 180 -3.92 -0.81 19.86
C ASP A 180 -4.52 -1.37 21.16
N ARG A 181 -3.66 -1.64 22.13
CA ARG A 181 -4.10 -2.20 23.42
C ARG A 181 -4.84 -1.21 24.30
N THR A 182 -4.75 0.07 23.99
CA THR A 182 -5.50 1.11 24.72
C THR A 182 -6.91 1.30 24.15
N GLU A 183 -7.13 0.82 22.92
CA GLU A 183 -8.39 0.89 22.18
C GLU A 183 -8.70 -0.45 21.49
N PRO A 184 -8.84 -1.54 22.27
CA PRO A 184 -8.86 -2.90 21.73
C PRO A 184 -10.09 -3.19 20.85
N ASP A 185 -11.15 -2.42 20.99
CA ASP A 185 -12.40 -2.56 20.24
C ASP A 185 -12.43 -1.66 18.99
N GLU A 186 -11.38 -0.84 18.78
CA GLU A 186 -11.28 0.01 17.60
C GLU A 186 -11.09 -0.83 16.34
N GLN A 187 -11.89 -0.53 15.33
CA GLN A 187 -11.77 -1.14 14.01
C GLN A 187 -11.01 -0.20 13.07
N MET A 188 -9.91 -0.68 12.54
CA MET A 188 -9.17 0.07 11.53
C MET A 188 -10.01 0.25 10.27
N ASN A 189 -10.02 1.48 9.74
CA ASN A 189 -10.73 1.85 8.53
C ASN A 189 -9.94 2.92 7.75
N GLY A 190 -10.49 3.34 6.61
CA GLY A 190 -9.90 4.39 5.79
C GLY A 190 -8.82 3.90 4.83
N ILE A 191 -8.24 4.85 4.13
CA ILE A 191 -7.30 4.64 3.04
C ILE A 191 -5.89 5.06 3.50
N PRO A 192 -4.85 4.21 3.28
CA PRO A 192 -3.48 4.57 3.60
C PRO A 192 -2.96 5.62 2.60
N MET A 193 -2.65 6.83 3.10
CA MET A 193 -2.27 7.98 2.29
C MET A 193 -0.75 8.14 2.19
N TYR A 194 -0.04 8.02 3.30
CA TYR A 194 1.40 8.20 3.35
C TYR A 194 2.07 7.25 4.35
N ARG A 195 3.30 6.83 4.04
CA ARG A 195 4.10 5.94 4.89
C ARG A 195 5.44 6.58 5.21
N ALA A 196 5.82 6.51 6.48
CA ALA A 196 7.17 6.82 6.94
C ALA A 196 7.68 5.74 7.91
N TRP A 197 9.00 5.64 8.05
CA TRP A 197 9.63 4.68 8.93
C TRP A 197 10.51 5.39 9.96
N SER A 198 10.59 4.82 11.16
CA SER A 198 11.65 5.19 12.09
C SER A 198 13.03 4.90 11.47
N PRO A 199 14.09 5.64 11.83
CA PRO A 199 15.42 5.44 11.27
C PRO A 199 15.96 4.01 11.41
N ASP A 200 15.60 3.31 12.50
CA ASP A 200 15.96 1.91 12.76
C ASP A 200 14.98 0.90 12.09
N ARG A 201 14.00 1.40 11.36
CA ARG A 201 12.93 0.62 10.70
C ARG A 201 12.13 -0.27 11.65
N THR A 202 12.11 0.05 12.94
CA THR A 202 11.30 -0.66 13.93
C THR A 202 9.84 -0.26 13.85
N TRP A 203 9.56 1.02 13.60
CA TRP A 203 8.21 1.56 13.50
C TRP A 203 7.86 1.92 12.07
N ALA A 204 6.73 1.39 11.59
CA ALA A 204 6.05 1.82 10.37
C ALA A 204 4.91 2.76 10.76
N TYR A 205 4.96 4.02 10.32
CA TYR A 205 3.93 5.01 10.53
C TYR A 205 3.14 5.19 9.25
N THR A 206 1.84 4.91 9.28
CA THR A 206 0.97 5.10 8.12
C THR A 206 -0.12 6.09 8.46
N LEU A 207 -0.19 7.15 7.68
CA LEU A 207 -1.29 8.11 7.74
C LEU A 207 -2.50 7.51 7.02
N TYR A 208 -3.63 7.47 7.70
CA TYR A 208 -4.92 7.07 7.15
C TYR A 208 -5.88 8.25 7.12
N ASN A 209 -6.71 8.35 6.09
CA ASN A 209 -7.71 9.39 5.99
C ASN A 209 -8.94 9.18 6.90
N GLY A 210 -9.06 7.99 7.51
CA GLY A 210 -10.12 7.65 8.45
C GLY A 210 -11.51 7.48 7.85
N GLY A 211 -11.67 7.60 6.54
CA GLY A 211 -12.98 7.46 5.88
C GLY A 211 -13.99 8.49 6.39
N ALA A 212 -15.09 8.01 7.01
CA ALA A 212 -16.13 8.86 7.61
C ALA A 212 -15.78 9.35 9.03
N SER A 213 -14.75 8.77 9.65
CA SER A 213 -14.26 9.15 10.98
C SER A 213 -13.18 10.25 10.91
N HIS A 214 -12.31 10.32 11.88
CA HIS A 214 -11.17 11.23 11.83
C HIS A 214 -9.93 10.52 11.28
N ALA A 215 -9.02 11.32 10.72
CA ALA A 215 -7.74 10.81 10.27
C ALA A 215 -6.89 10.32 11.46
N PHE A 216 -6.06 9.34 11.22
CA PHE A 216 -5.18 8.81 12.25
C PHE A 216 -3.84 8.36 11.67
N ILE A 217 -2.85 8.21 12.52
CA ILE A 217 -1.58 7.56 12.16
C ILE A 217 -1.55 6.19 12.84
N HIS A 218 -1.55 5.14 12.03
CA HIS A 218 -1.28 3.79 12.53
C HIS A 218 0.23 3.61 12.68
N ALA A 219 0.68 3.47 13.92
CA ALA A 219 2.07 3.20 14.26
C ALA A 219 2.22 1.71 14.58
N LEU A 220 2.82 0.95 13.65
CA LEU A 220 3.08 -0.48 13.79
C LEU A 220 4.51 -0.72 14.24
N ASN A 221 4.71 -1.31 15.42
CA ASN A 221 6.01 -1.82 15.84
C ASN A 221 6.27 -3.21 15.26
N THR A 222 7.13 -3.28 14.26
CA THR A 222 7.42 -4.51 13.54
C THR A 222 8.32 -5.49 14.30
N ARG A 223 8.93 -5.06 15.40
CA ARG A 223 9.75 -5.92 16.26
C ARG A 223 8.93 -6.60 17.35
N THR A 224 8.06 -5.83 18.02
CA THR A 224 7.29 -6.31 19.17
C THR A 224 5.89 -6.82 18.82
N ARG A 225 5.42 -6.63 17.57
CA ARG A 225 4.05 -6.95 17.15
C ARG A 225 3.01 -6.17 17.97
N SER A 226 3.20 -4.89 18.11
CA SER A 226 2.26 -3.99 18.78
C SER A 226 1.93 -2.81 17.87
N ALA A 227 0.77 -2.22 18.08
CA ALA A 227 0.33 -1.05 17.34
C ALA A 227 -0.17 0.03 18.28
N ARG A 228 -0.20 1.27 17.77
CA ARG A 228 -0.87 2.43 18.35
C ARG A 228 -1.63 3.13 17.23
N CYS A 229 -2.88 3.48 17.49
CA CYS A 229 -3.66 4.41 16.70
C CYS A 229 -3.49 5.80 17.31
N ILE A 230 -3.06 6.76 16.52
CA ILE A 230 -2.79 8.13 16.95
C ILE A 230 -3.78 9.01 16.23
N ASP A 231 -4.84 9.36 16.93
CA ASP A 231 -5.92 10.17 16.37
C ASP A 231 -5.46 11.58 16.05
N LEU A 232 -5.86 12.04 14.88
CA LEU A 232 -5.63 13.39 14.42
C LEU A 232 -6.94 14.17 14.46
N PRO A 233 -6.93 15.47 14.82
CA PRO A 233 -8.16 16.21 15.10
C PRO A 233 -9.00 16.57 13.87
N TRP A 234 -8.56 16.19 12.67
CA TRP A 234 -9.26 16.49 11.43
C TRP A 234 -10.34 15.46 11.13
N LYS A 235 -11.60 15.91 11.09
CA LYS A 235 -12.77 15.12 10.70
C LYS A 235 -13.11 15.35 9.23
N GLY A 236 -13.54 14.30 8.57
CA GLY A 236 -14.21 14.25 7.25
C GLY A 236 -13.86 15.27 6.15
N GLY A 237 -13.90 16.55 6.43
CA GLY A 237 -13.59 17.63 5.47
C GLY A 237 -12.08 17.94 5.32
N GLY A 238 -11.22 17.38 6.14
CA GLY A 238 -9.77 17.56 6.06
C GLY A 238 -9.07 16.69 5.02
N GLN A 239 -9.81 15.92 4.22
CA GLN A 239 -9.25 14.98 3.24
C GLN A 239 -8.33 15.67 2.23
N SER A 240 -8.68 16.84 1.74
CA SER A 240 -7.85 17.55 0.76
C SER A 240 -6.48 17.98 1.31
N ILE A 241 -6.37 18.27 2.60
CA ILE A 241 -5.10 18.57 3.27
C ILE A 241 -4.27 17.27 3.41
N LEU A 242 -4.93 16.15 3.69
CA LEU A 242 -4.27 14.87 3.94
C LEU A 242 -3.86 14.14 2.66
N GLU A 243 -4.52 14.36 1.54
CA GLU A 243 -4.17 13.77 0.24
C GLU A 243 -2.74 14.08 -0.19
N HIS A 244 -2.21 15.21 0.24
CA HIS A 244 -0.85 15.66 -0.07
C HIS A 244 0.03 15.84 1.17
N ALA A 245 -0.48 15.47 2.35
CA ALA A 245 0.29 15.54 3.58
C ALA A 245 1.35 14.43 3.62
N GLN A 246 2.49 14.73 4.22
CA GLN A 246 3.62 13.83 4.35
C GLN A 246 3.98 13.62 5.82
N LEU A 247 4.46 12.42 6.14
CA LEU A 247 5.04 12.13 7.45
C LEU A 247 6.56 12.25 7.36
N THR A 248 7.13 13.05 8.24
CA THR A 248 8.58 13.19 8.41
C THR A 248 8.99 12.67 9.78
N VAL A 249 9.91 11.71 9.81
CA VAL A 249 10.43 11.16 11.05
C VAL A 249 11.84 11.69 11.29
N LYS A 250 12.03 12.35 12.43
CA LYS A 250 13.31 12.82 12.93
C LYS A 250 13.58 12.20 14.33
N PRO A 251 14.81 12.18 14.82
CA PRO A 251 15.06 11.78 16.20
C PRO A 251 14.19 12.57 17.17
N GLY A 252 13.32 11.88 17.89
CA GLY A 252 12.42 12.49 18.91
C GLY A 252 11.15 13.16 18.36
N ALA A 253 10.86 13.12 17.06
CA ALA A 253 9.64 13.72 16.51
C ALA A 253 9.14 12.99 15.26
N LEU A 254 7.83 12.79 15.21
CA LEU A 254 7.10 12.45 13.99
C LEU A 254 6.26 13.68 13.62
N THR A 255 6.48 14.25 12.45
CA THR A 255 5.81 15.49 12.04
C THR A 255 4.94 15.21 10.82
N LEU A 256 3.68 15.63 10.88
CA LEU A 256 2.79 15.71 9.73
C LEU A 256 2.99 17.07 9.08
N VAL A 257 3.31 17.06 7.79
CA VAL A 257 3.64 18.26 7.00
C VAL A 257 2.61 18.39 5.89
N GLY A 258 2.05 19.58 5.74
CA GLY A 258 1.10 19.89 4.68
C GLY A 258 1.75 20.02 3.31
N PRO A 259 0.92 20.18 2.24
CA PRO A 259 1.41 20.30 0.87
C PRO A 259 2.25 21.56 0.64
N ASP A 260 2.09 22.58 1.46
CA ASP A 260 2.88 23.82 1.46
C ASP A 260 4.22 23.72 2.21
N GLY A 261 4.53 22.51 2.74
CA GLY A 261 5.74 22.27 3.51
C GLY A 261 5.67 22.71 4.98
N ARG A 262 4.54 23.25 5.44
CA ARG A 262 4.37 23.67 6.83
C ARG A 262 3.97 22.50 7.73
N PRO A 263 4.47 22.46 8.97
CA PRO A 263 3.96 21.52 9.95
C PRO A 263 2.46 21.70 10.19
N LEU A 264 1.72 20.62 10.27
CA LEU A 264 0.30 20.58 10.66
C LEU A 264 0.16 20.07 12.10
N ALA A 265 0.97 19.05 12.43
CA ALA A 265 1.03 18.46 13.77
C ALA A 265 2.39 17.81 14.01
N SER A 266 2.76 17.68 15.25
CA SER A 266 3.85 16.84 15.70
C SER A 266 3.36 15.78 16.68
N VAL A 267 3.98 14.60 16.63
CA VAL A 267 3.70 13.48 17.50
C VAL A 267 4.98 13.10 18.25
N ASP A 268 4.93 13.03 19.56
CA ASP A 268 6.01 12.46 20.36
C ASP A 268 6.07 10.93 20.14
N PRO A 269 7.13 10.36 19.58
CA PRO A 269 7.17 8.93 19.26
C PRO A 269 7.27 8.01 20.48
N LYS A 270 7.40 8.55 21.70
CA LYS A 270 7.43 7.78 22.95
C LYS A 270 6.06 7.74 23.64
N THR A 271 5.40 8.89 23.69
CA THR A 271 4.10 9.03 24.36
C THR A 271 2.93 8.97 23.41
N PHE A 272 3.17 9.17 22.11
CA PHE A 272 2.19 9.32 21.03
C PHE A 272 1.26 10.53 21.21
N ALA A 273 1.65 11.47 22.06
CA ALA A 273 0.92 12.72 22.23
C ALA A 273 1.03 13.59 20.98
N VAL A 274 -0.12 14.14 20.54
CA VAL A 274 -0.24 15.02 19.37
C VAL A 274 -0.24 16.47 19.82
N THR A 275 0.56 17.30 19.16
CA THR A 275 0.56 18.75 19.30
C THR A 275 0.32 19.37 17.95
N LEU A 276 -0.70 20.22 17.81
CA LEU A 276 -0.97 20.97 16.60
C LEU A 276 0.05 22.10 16.41
N ALA A 277 0.40 22.40 15.16
CA ALA A 277 1.34 23.47 14.82
C ALA A 277 0.67 24.83 14.76
#